data_c823b2387d08e9a45fb3585272826e99
#
_entry.id   c823b2387d08e9a45fb3585272826e99
#
_cell.length_a   1.000
_cell.length_b   1.000
_cell.length_c   1.000
_cell.angle_alpha   90.00
_cell.angle_beta   90.00
_cell.angle_gamma   90.00
#
_symmetry.space_group_name_H-M   'P 1'
#
loop_
_entity.id
_entity.type
_entity.pdbx_description
1 polymer ?
#
loop_
_entity_poly.entity_id
_entity_poly.type
_entity_poly.pdbx_seq_one_letter_code
_entity_poly.pdbx_strand_id
1 'polypeptide(L)'
;MKKFFVLLLAAMMLSVSAFALAEEAGFDEYELGVEGEQEVGFMTMSMVYFQPVDMAPSDLAAPKEGSDLHIEVDLTANENPYSFPVDGWVPYLSIDYVIKDTEGKEVYSGSMMPMAASDGPHYGNNIPLAEGEYTITLYIKSPAENGYLLHVDAETGVEARDGFWTEPLTATWTGWKFVKEW
;
A
#
# COMPACT_ATOMS: atom_id res chain seq x y z
N MET A 1 46.32 -16.06 64.11
CA MET A 1 46.16 -15.29 62.84
C MET A 1 45.09 -15.98 62.02
N LYS A 2 43.83 -15.54 62.14
CA LYS A 2 42.69 -16.14 61.48
C LYS A 2 42.31 -15.25 60.30
N LYS A 3 42.45 -15.76 59.08
CA LYS A 3 42.08 -15.06 57.86
C LYS A 3 40.56 -15.21 57.65
N PHE A 4 39.83 -14.10 57.76
CA PHE A 4 38.41 -14.01 57.38
C PHE A 4 38.33 -13.86 55.86
N PHE A 5 37.76 -14.88 55.22
CA PHE A 5 37.34 -14.82 53.82
C PHE A 5 35.93 -14.23 53.79
N VAL A 6 35.79 -13.02 53.28
CA VAL A 6 34.50 -12.43 52.99
C VAL A 6 34.10 -12.86 51.61
N LEU A 7 33.10 -13.73 51.51
CA LEU A 7 32.48 -14.11 50.24
C LEU A 7 31.49 -13.01 49.86
N LEU A 8 31.88 -12.18 48.88
CA LEU A 8 30.97 -11.20 48.29
C LEU A 8 30.09 -11.92 47.25
N LEU A 9 28.86 -12.25 47.65
CA LEU A 9 27.86 -12.78 46.73
C LEU A 9 27.30 -11.61 45.88
N ALA A 10 27.82 -11.42 44.69
CA ALA A 10 27.25 -10.50 43.72
C ALA A 10 25.95 -11.13 43.18
N ALA A 11 24.83 -10.70 43.71
CA ALA A 11 23.52 -10.99 43.13
C ALA A 11 23.41 -10.23 41.82
N MET A 12 23.70 -10.93 40.72
CA MET A 12 23.45 -10.47 39.37
C MET A 12 21.93 -10.52 39.15
N MET A 13 21.24 -9.41 39.40
CA MET A 13 19.85 -9.27 38.97
C MET A 13 19.84 -9.27 37.44
N LEU A 14 19.51 -10.40 36.86
CA LEU A 14 19.04 -10.44 35.48
C LEU A 14 17.71 -9.67 35.46
N SER A 15 17.76 -8.41 35.10
CA SER A 15 16.59 -7.69 34.62
C SER A 15 16.24 -8.31 33.27
N VAL A 16 15.36 -9.30 33.28
CA VAL A 16 14.63 -9.71 32.08
C VAL A 16 13.74 -8.51 31.77
N SER A 17 14.23 -7.64 30.87
CA SER A 17 13.37 -6.70 30.19
C SER A 17 12.39 -7.55 29.39
N ALA A 18 11.20 -7.74 29.93
CA ALA A 18 10.07 -8.16 29.14
C ALA A 18 9.88 -7.00 28.13
N PHE A 19 10.44 -7.17 26.95
CA PHE A 19 9.88 -6.52 25.79
C PHE A 19 8.46 -7.10 25.69
N ALA A 20 7.49 -6.40 26.26
CA ALA A 20 6.14 -6.49 25.79
C ALA A 20 6.27 -6.10 24.31
N LEU A 21 6.17 -7.08 23.42
CA LEU A 21 5.73 -6.83 22.09
C LEU A 21 4.39 -6.10 22.29
N ALA A 22 4.39 -4.76 22.15
CA ALA A 22 3.16 -4.07 21.91
C ALA A 22 2.63 -4.80 20.67
N GLU A 23 1.52 -5.50 20.81
CA GLU A 23 0.68 -5.83 19.67
C GLU A 23 0.56 -4.50 18.94
N GLU A 24 1.15 -4.42 17.75
CA GLU A 24 0.96 -3.24 16.93
C GLU A 24 -0.55 -3.12 16.78
N ALA A 25 -1.09 -1.98 17.19
CA ALA A 25 -2.51 -1.68 17.06
C ALA A 25 -2.76 -1.37 15.58
N GLY A 26 -2.61 -2.41 14.74
CA GLY A 26 -2.90 -2.44 13.33
C GLY A 26 -4.28 -3.08 13.12
N PHE A 27 -4.78 -2.94 11.94
CA PHE A 27 -5.93 -3.71 11.46
C PHE A 27 -5.43 -5.05 10.91
N ASP A 28 -6.29 -6.06 10.93
CA ASP A 28 -6.05 -7.25 10.13
C ASP A 28 -6.25 -6.87 8.67
N GLU A 29 -5.21 -7.03 7.87
CA GLU A 29 -5.25 -6.79 6.43
C GLU A 29 -5.55 -8.10 5.70
N TYR A 30 -6.46 -8.04 4.76
CA TYR A 30 -6.89 -9.18 3.97
C TYR A 30 -6.43 -9.00 2.53
N GLU A 31 -5.71 -9.99 2.00
CA GLU A 31 -5.30 -9.97 0.59
C GLU A 31 -6.53 -9.89 -0.33
N LEU A 32 -6.42 -9.06 -1.35
CA LEU A 32 -7.47 -8.84 -2.32
C LEU A 32 -7.22 -9.66 -3.58
N GLY A 33 -8.09 -10.63 -3.84
CA GLY A 33 -7.98 -11.51 -5.00
C GLY A 33 -7.09 -12.73 -4.79
N VAL A 34 -6.84 -13.46 -5.85
CA VAL A 34 -6.05 -14.71 -5.82
C VAL A 34 -4.66 -14.56 -6.43
N GLU A 35 -4.38 -13.44 -7.06
CA GLU A 35 -3.11 -13.17 -7.75
C GLU A 35 -1.98 -12.83 -6.78
N GLY A 36 -2.31 -12.27 -5.59
CA GLY A 36 -1.32 -11.74 -4.67
C GLY A 36 -0.54 -10.58 -5.30
N GLU A 37 0.77 -10.59 -5.14
CA GLU A 37 1.66 -9.59 -5.73
C GLU A 37 1.79 -9.75 -7.25
N GLN A 38 1.80 -8.64 -7.98
CA GLN A 38 1.90 -8.60 -9.44
C GLN A 38 2.97 -7.62 -9.91
N GLU A 39 3.68 -7.98 -10.98
CA GLU A 39 4.55 -7.04 -11.71
C GLU A 39 3.73 -6.28 -12.75
N VAL A 40 3.72 -4.94 -12.65
CA VAL A 40 2.95 -4.04 -13.52
C VAL A 40 3.86 -2.95 -14.07
N GLY A 41 4.29 -3.12 -15.32
CA GLY A 41 5.33 -2.27 -15.88
C GLY A 41 6.65 -2.44 -15.14
N PHE A 42 7.12 -1.39 -14.51
CA PHE A 42 8.33 -1.41 -13.67
C PHE A 42 8.01 -1.45 -12.17
N MET A 43 6.77 -1.71 -11.79
CA MET A 43 6.34 -1.72 -10.39
C MET A 43 5.93 -3.13 -9.96
N THR A 44 6.20 -3.43 -8.71
CA THR A 44 5.60 -4.55 -7.98
C THR A 44 4.46 -4.01 -7.15
N MET A 45 3.28 -4.63 -7.24
CA MET A 45 2.04 -4.15 -6.63
C MET A 45 1.29 -5.28 -5.94
N SER A 46 0.78 -5.00 -4.73
CA SER A 46 -0.16 -5.86 -4.00
C SER A 46 -1.39 -5.07 -3.57
N MET A 47 -2.50 -5.75 -3.36
CA MET A 47 -3.70 -5.12 -2.85
C MET A 47 -4.20 -5.82 -1.60
N VAL A 48 -4.63 -5.00 -0.63
CA VAL A 48 -5.28 -5.44 0.59
C VAL A 48 -6.57 -4.66 0.82
N TYR A 49 -7.41 -5.17 1.72
CA TYR A 49 -8.58 -4.46 2.23
C TYR A 49 -8.73 -4.70 3.73
N PHE A 50 -9.36 -3.75 4.40
CA PHE A 50 -9.63 -3.79 5.83
C PHE A 50 -10.77 -2.83 6.19
N GLN A 51 -11.05 -2.65 7.46
CA GLN A 51 -12.10 -1.75 7.93
C GLN A 51 -11.87 -0.30 7.47
N PRO A 52 -12.96 0.48 7.21
CA PRO A 52 -12.82 1.88 6.80
C PRO A 52 -12.04 2.71 7.82
N VAL A 53 -11.23 3.64 7.35
CA VAL A 53 -10.36 4.50 8.17
C VAL A 53 -10.75 5.98 8.08
N ASP A 54 -10.39 6.74 9.12
CA ASP A 54 -10.48 8.20 9.08
C ASP A 54 -9.24 8.76 8.35
N MET A 55 -9.46 9.67 7.42
CA MET A 55 -8.42 10.31 6.62
C MET A 55 -8.42 11.83 6.81
N ALA A 56 -7.26 12.44 6.67
CA ALA A 56 -7.09 13.88 6.71
C ALA A 56 -6.22 14.36 5.54
N PRO A 57 -6.64 15.43 4.79
CA PRO A 57 -7.89 16.21 4.97
C PRO A 57 -9.15 15.39 4.64
N SER A 58 -10.21 15.56 5.40
CA SER A 58 -11.44 14.74 5.30
C SER A 58 -12.31 15.01 4.07
N ASP A 59 -11.96 16.00 3.28
CA ASP A 59 -12.69 16.42 2.07
C ASP A 59 -12.06 15.90 0.76
N LEU A 60 -10.95 15.20 0.84
CA LEU A 60 -10.22 14.70 -0.34
C LEU A 60 -10.51 13.22 -0.66
N ALA A 61 -11.09 12.47 0.26
CA ALA A 61 -11.37 11.05 0.09
C ALA A 61 -12.75 10.71 0.63
N ALA A 62 -13.24 9.50 0.34
CA ALA A 62 -14.52 9.04 0.87
C ALA A 62 -14.46 8.92 2.40
N PRO A 63 -15.48 9.41 3.12
CA PRO A 63 -15.50 9.36 4.57
C PRO A 63 -15.60 7.91 5.08
N LYS A 64 -15.13 7.66 6.29
CA LYS A 64 -15.31 6.38 6.98
C LYS A 64 -16.80 6.06 7.15
N GLU A 65 -17.59 7.04 7.55
CA GLU A 65 -19.04 6.88 7.72
C GLU A 65 -19.71 6.64 6.37
N GLY A 66 -20.43 5.53 6.25
CA GLY A 66 -21.11 5.11 5.02
C GLY A 66 -20.24 4.29 4.07
N SER A 67 -19.00 4.03 4.42
CA SER A 67 -18.13 3.08 3.71
C SER A 67 -18.14 1.71 4.41
N ASP A 68 -17.96 0.66 3.62
CA ASP A 68 -17.94 -0.72 4.14
C ASP A 68 -16.52 -1.22 4.37
N LEU A 69 -15.55 -0.77 3.57
CA LEU A 69 -14.14 -1.15 3.65
C LEU A 69 -13.23 -0.03 3.18
N HIS A 70 -11.95 -0.14 3.53
CA HIS A 70 -10.83 0.53 2.89
C HIS A 70 -10.15 -0.45 1.93
N ILE A 71 -9.85 -0.01 0.72
CA ILE A 71 -8.99 -0.74 -0.21
C ILE A 71 -7.67 0.00 -0.35
N GLU A 72 -6.60 -0.76 -0.44
CA GLU A 72 -5.25 -0.22 -0.52
C GLU A 72 -4.43 -0.95 -1.57
N VAL A 73 -3.58 -0.23 -2.28
CA VAL A 73 -2.55 -0.78 -3.13
C VAL A 73 -1.18 -0.30 -2.65
N ASP A 74 -0.37 -1.26 -2.23
CA ASP A 74 1.05 -1.07 -2.01
C ASP A 74 1.80 -1.25 -3.32
N LEU A 75 2.77 -0.39 -3.55
CA LEU A 75 3.59 -0.51 -4.74
C LEU A 75 5.00 0.00 -4.51
N THR A 76 5.95 -0.68 -5.12
CA THR A 76 7.36 -0.31 -5.16
C THR A 76 7.90 -0.35 -6.57
N ALA A 77 8.90 0.48 -6.83
CA ALA A 77 9.59 0.48 -8.12
C ALA A 77 10.63 -0.63 -8.19
N ASN A 78 10.67 -1.34 -9.29
CA ASN A 78 11.78 -2.19 -9.74
C ASN A 78 12.81 -1.33 -10.49
N GLU A 79 13.81 -1.96 -11.11
CA GLU A 79 14.71 -1.27 -12.05
C GLU A 79 13.87 -0.57 -13.13
N ASN A 80 14.16 0.71 -13.37
CA ASN A 80 13.32 1.53 -14.24
C ASN A 80 14.11 2.68 -14.90
N PRO A 81 13.68 3.14 -16.10
CA PRO A 81 14.34 4.23 -16.81
C PRO A 81 13.96 5.63 -16.31
N TYR A 82 13.10 5.75 -15.33
CA TYR A 82 12.57 7.01 -14.80
C TYR A 82 13.34 7.52 -13.58
N SER A 83 14.32 6.76 -13.08
CA SER A 83 15.12 7.05 -11.88
C SER A 83 14.31 7.06 -10.57
N PHE A 84 13.19 6.36 -10.50
CA PHE A 84 12.60 6.04 -9.20
C PHE A 84 13.52 5.07 -8.45
N PRO A 85 13.74 5.27 -7.14
CA PRO A 85 14.55 4.35 -6.35
C PRO A 85 13.98 2.94 -6.39
N VAL A 86 14.81 1.93 -6.62
CA VAL A 86 14.41 0.52 -6.49
C VAL A 86 13.93 0.28 -5.06
N ASP A 87 12.89 -0.51 -4.89
CA ASP A 87 12.13 -0.75 -3.65
C ASP A 87 11.48 0.52 -3.06
N GLY A 88 11.55 1.65 -3.78
CA GLY A 88 10.91 2.90 -3.37
C GLY A 88 9.48 3.03 -3.87
N TRP A 89 8.64 3.72 -3.09
CA TRP A 89 7.30 4.08 -3.50
C TRP A 89 7.32 5.03 -4.72
N VAL A 90 6.38 4.85 -5.65
CA VAL A 90 6.25 5.71 -6.84
C VAL A 90 5.16 6.75 -6.60
N PRO A 91 5.53 8.03 -6.39
CA PRO A 91 4.58 9.11 -6.13
C PRO A 91 3.88 9.62 -7.40
N TYR A 92 2.86 10.44 -7.21
CA TYR A 92 2.14 11.18 -8.26
C TYR A 92 1.41 10.34 -9.31
N LEU A 93 1.20 9.04 -9.08
CA LEU A 93 0.33 8.23 -9.95
C LEU A 93 -1.13 8.68 -9.83
N SER A 94 -1.88 8.60 -10.93
CA SER A 94 -3.34 8.59 -10.90
C SER A 94 -3.79 7.16 -11.12
N ILE A 95 -4.47 6.59 -10.12
CA ILE A 95 -4.92 5.19 -10.14
C ILE A 95 -6.44 5.17 -10.08
N ASP A 96 -7.08 4.91 -11.22
CA ASP A 96 -8.50 4.65 -11.28
C ASP A 96 -8.76 3.15 -11.15
N TYR A 97 -9.94 2.77 -10.64
CA TYR A 97 -10.32 1.37 -10.53
C TYR A 97 -11.77 1.12 -10.91
N VAL A 98 -12.03 -0.10 -11.36
CA VAL A 98 -13.36 -0.62 -11.67
C VAL A 98 -13.53 -1.95 -10.97
N ILE A 99 -14.62 -2.09 -10.19
CA ILE A 99 -15.01 -3.33 -9.51
C ILE A 99 -16.20 -3.93 -10.24
N LYS A 100 -16.09 -5.21 -10.60
CA LYS A 100 -17.13 -5.98 -11.28
C LYS A 100 -17.52 -7.20 -10.45
N ASP A 101 -18.81 -7.55 -10.53
CA ASP A 101 -19.32 -8.79 -9.97
C ASP A 101 -18.95 -10.01 -10.83
N THR A 102 -19.39 -11.20 -10.39
CA THR A 102 -19.13 -12.48 -11.09
C THR A 102 -19.82 -12.58 -12.46
N GLU A 103 -20.79 -11.72 -12.76
CA GLU A 103 -21.44 -11.62 -14.06
C GLU A 103 -20.69 -10.64 -15.00
N GLY A 104 -19.61 -9.98 -14.52
CA GLY A 104 -18.84 -8.99 -15.23
C GLY A 104 -19.49 -7.60 -15.28
N LYS A 105 -20.55 -7.39 -14.52
CA LYS A 105 -21.22 -6.09 -14.40
C LYS A 105 -20.43 -5.20 -13.44
N GLU A 106 -20.17 -3.96 -13.87
CA GLU A 106 -19.61 -2.94 -12.98
C GLU A 106 -20.57 -2.63 -11.83
N VAL A 107 -20.07 -2.76 -10.60
CA VAL A 107 -20.82 -2.47 -9.36
C VAL A 107 -20.29 -1.24 -8.65
N TYR A 108 -19.02 -0.92 -8.85
CA TYR A 108 -18.41 0.28 -8.29
C TYR A 108 -17.18 0.71 -9.13
N SER A 109 -16.88 1.99 -9.16
CA SER A 109 -15.65 2.54 -9.73
C SER A 109 -15.25 3.83 -9.02
N GLY A 110 -13.97 4.15 -9.04
CA GLY A 110 -13.44 5.34 -8.39
C GLY A 110 -11.95 5.52 -8.65
N SER A 111 -11.33 6.39 -7.83
CA SER A 111 -9.90 6.64 -7.88
C SER A 111 -9.30 6.43 -6.50
N MET A 112 -8.06 5.94 -6.46
CA MET A 112 -7.28 5.83 -5.23
C MET A 112 -6.56 7.14 -4.95
N MET A 113 -6.45 7.48 -3.68
CA MET A 113 -5.77 8.68 -3.21
C MET A 113 -4.40 8.31 -2.65
N PRO A 114 -3.34 9.09 -2.95
CA PRO A 114 -2.07 8.92 -2.28
C PRO A 114 -2.20 9.28 -0.80
N MET A 115 -1.74 8.42 0.07
CA MET A 115 -1.77 8.64 1.51
C MET A 115 -0.57 7.99 2.21
N ALA A 116 -0.47 8.21 3.51
CA ALA A 116 0.55 7.60 4.33
C ALA A 116 -0.07 7.09 5.64
N ALA A 117 0.28 5.87 6.02
CA ALA A 117 0.00 5.28 7.30
C ALA A 117 1.29 5.04 8.10
N SER A 118 1.20 4.32 9.21
CA SER A 118 2.35 4.06 10.08
C SER A 118 3.42 3.17 9.43
N ASP A 119 3.03 2.34 8.49
CA ASP A 119 3.85 1.40 7.73
C ASP A 119 4.45 1.99 6.44
N GLY A 120 3.85 3.05 5.91
CA GLY A 120 4.42 3.73 4.74
C GLY A 120 3.42 4.48 3.88
N PRO A 121 3.88 5.00 2.74
CA PRO A 121 3.04 5.62 1.74
C PRO A 121 2.43 4.59 0.79
N HIS A 122 1.15 4.74 0.49
CA HIS A 122 0.36 3.87 -0.40
C HIS A 122 -0.70 4.67 -1.15
N TYR A 123 -1.50 3.98 -1.97
CA TYR A 123 -2.69 4.53 -2.60
C TYR A 123 -3.91 3.75 -2.12
N GLY A 124 -4.95 4.44 -1.66
CA GLY A 124 -6.14 3.78 -1.14
C GLY A 124 -7.38 4.66 -1.17
N ASN A 125 -8.52 4.10 -0.79
CA ASN A 125 -9.76 4.84 -0.55
C ASN A 125 -10.75 3.99 0.25
N ASN A 126 -11.62 4.66 1.00
CA ASN A 126 -12.80 4.02 1.56
C ASN A 126 -13.87 3.83 0.48
N ILE A 127 -14.54 2.70 0.48
CA ILE A 127 -15.60 2.42 -0.50
C ILE A 127 -16.83 1.78 0.14
N PRO A 128 -18.04 2.07 -0.36
CA PRO A 128 -19.24 1.30 -0.06
C PRO A 128 -19.30 0.10 -1.02
N LEU A 129 -19.28 -1.11 -0.48
CA LEU A 129 -19.38 -2.34 -1.27
C LEU A 129 -20.05 -3.42 -0.41
N ALA A 130 -21.05 -4.09 -0.95
CA ALA A 130 -21.69 -5.22 -0.28
C ALA A 130 -20.73 -6.42 -0.23
N GLU A 131 -20.93 -7.33 0.73
CA GLU A 131 -20.22 -8.63 0.71
C GLU A 131 -20.54 -9.40 -0.58
N GLY A 132 -19.52 -10.05 -1.14
CA GLY A 132 -19.65 -10.75 -2.41
C GLY A 132 -18.34 -11.21 -3.00
N GLU A 133 -18.40 -11.69 -4.24
CA GLU A 133 -17.23 -12.08 -5.01
C GLU A 133 -17.05 -11.12 -6.20
N TYR A 134 -15.83 -10.59 -6.36
CA TYR A 134 -15.55 -9.49 -7.26
C TYR A 134 -14.25 -9.70 -8.04
N THR A 135 -14.11 -8.88 -9.05
CA THR A 135 -12.86 -8.60 -9.76
C THR A 135 -12.63 -7.10 -9.72
N ILE A 136 -11.43 -6.67 -9.36
CA ILE A 136 -11.01 -5.27 -9.44
C ILE A 136 -9.93 -5.12 -10.51
N THR A 137 -10.06 -4.09 -11.34
CA THR A 137 -9.04 -3.70 -12.31
C THR A 137 -8.59 -2.28 -12.03
N LEU A 138 -7.29 -2.09 -11.90
CA LEU A 138 -6.64 -0.78 -11.78
C LEU A 138 -6.19 -0.29 -13.15
N TYR A 139 -6.30 1.02 -13.34
CA TYR A 139 -5.78 1.78 -14.49
C TYR A 139 -4.80 2.82 -13.98
N ILE A 140 -3.51 2.56 -14.16
CA ILE A 140 -2.42 3.33 -13.58
C ILE A 140 -1.88 4.29 -14.62
N LYS A 141 -2.15 5.56 -14.46
CA LYS A 141 -1.67 6.64 -15.32
C LYS A 141 -0.36 7.21 -14.77
N SER A 142 0.42 7.78 -15.66
CA SER A 142 1.75 8.25 -15.32
C SER A 142 1.75 9.46 -14.39
N PRO A 143 2.82 9.69 -13.63
CA PRO A 143 2.98 10.86 -12.77
C PRO A 143 2.92 12.19 -13.51
N ALA A 144 3.09 12.19 -14.83
CA ALA A 144 2.99 13.41 -15.66
C ALA A 144 1.60 14.07 -15.56
N GLU A 145 0.52 13.28 -15.37
CA GLU A 145 -0.83 13.84 -15.18
C GLU A 145 -0.92 14.75 -13.95
N ASN A 146 -0.11 14.47 -12.93
CA ASN A 146 -0.03 15.26 -11.71
C ASN A 146 1.16 16.24 -11.69
N GLY A 147 1.73 16.54 -12.89
CA GLY A 147 2.74 17.57 -13.04
C GLY A 147 4.17 17.14 -12.63
N TYR A 148 4.43 15.83 -12.48
CA TYR A 148 5.77 15.33 -12.23
C TYR A 148 6.59 15.35 -13.53
N LEU A 149 7.80 15.92 -13.46
CA LEU A 149 8.66 16.14 -14.63
C LEU A 149 9.86 15.18 -14.61
N LEU A 150 10.30 14.80 -15.79
CA LEU A 150 11.59 14.13 -16.00
C LEU A 150 12.63 15.14 -16.54
N HIS A 151 13.84 15.03 -16.06
CA HIS A 151 14.98 15.73 -16.62
C HIS A 151 15.56 14.88 -17.74
N VAL A 152 15.47 15.35 -18.99
CA VAL A 152 15.72 14.52 -20.20
C VAL A 152 16.91 14.99 -21.05
N ASP A 153 17.77 15.91 -20.54
CA ASP A 153 18.96 16.31 -21.30
C ASP A 153 19.97 15.16 -21.45
N ALA A 154 20.90 15.33 -22.39
CA ALA A 154 21.77 14.24 -22.81
C ALA A 154 22.79 13.82 -21.76
N GLU A 155 23.17 14.68 -20.82
CA GLU A 155 24.27 14.43 -19.90
C GLU A 155 23.79 14.00 -18.51
N THR A 156 22.70 14.58 -18.03
CA THR A 156 22.25 14.43 -16.64
C THR A 156 20.80 13.93 -16.51
N GLY A 157 20.09 13.75 -17.64
CA GLY A 157 18.71 13.30 -17.62
C GLY A 157 18.55 11.82 -17.36
N VAL A 158 17.31 11.42 -17.07
CA VAL A 158 16.92 10.00 -16.91
C VAL A 158 17.06 9.23 -18.22
N GLU A 159 16.98 7.90 -18.17
CA GLU A 159 17.05 7.06 -19.38
C GLU A 159 15.80 7.19 -20.26
N ALA A 160 14.64 7.41 -19.65
CA ALA A 160 13.34 7.60 -20.35
C ALA A 160 13.28 8.97 -21.05
N ARG A 161 14.07 9.15 -22.13
CA ARG A 161 14.18 10.41 -22.89
C ARG A 161 12.89 10.87 -23.55
N ASP A 162 12.04 9.91 -23.89
CA ASP A 162 10.77 10.18 -24.56
C ASP A 162 9.63 10.53 -23.57
N GLY A 163 9.92 10.56 -22.26
CA GLY A 163 8.97 10.86 -21.22
C GLY A 163 8.38 9.62 -20.56
N PHE A 164 7.30 9.82 -19.82
CA PHE A 164 6.53 8.75 -19.20
C PHE A 164 5.65 8.01 -20.22
N TRP A 165 5.09 6.88 -19.79
CA TRP A 165 4.06 6.17 -20.53
C TRP A 165 2.78 7.02 -20.69
N THR A 166 2.10 6.84 -21.81
CA THR A 166 0.89 7.62 -22.16
C THR A 166 -0.41 6.82 -22.03
N GLU A 167 -0.36 5.50 -22.26
CA GLU A 167 -1.52 4.64 -22.08
C GLU A 167 -1.49 4.06 -20.66
N PRO A 168 -2.61 3.99 -19.94
CA PRO A 168 -2.63 3.45 -18.59
C PRO A 168 -2.09 2.02 -18.53
N LEU A 169 -1.21 1.74 -17.58
CA LEU A 169 -0.87 0.37 -17.19
C LEU A 169 -2.09 -0.23 -16.49
N THR A 170 -2.29 -1.55 -16.64
CA THR A 170 -3.43 -2.23 -16.02
C THR A 170 -2.98 -3.39 -15.16
N ALA A 171 -3.64 -3.55 -14.01
CA ALA A 171 -3.51 -4.70 -13.12
C ALA A 171 -4.90 -5.18 -12.72
N THR A 172 -5.09 -6.49 -12.59
CA THR A 172 -6.41 -7.07 -12.28
C THR A 172 -6.25 -8.13 -11.21
N TRP A 173 -7.08 -8.05 -10.17
CA TRP A 173 -7.23 -9.08 -9.13
C TRP A 173 -8.59 -9.71 -9.27
N THR A 174 -8.63 -11.04 -9.39
CA THR A 174 -9.84 -11.85 -9.59
C THR A 174 -10.15 -12.69 -8.35
N GLY A 175 -11.37 -13.22 -8.28
CA GLY A 175 -11.78 -14.10 -7.19
C GLY A 175 -11.72 -13.44 -5.80
N TRP A 176 -11.79 -12.13 -5.74
CA TRP A 176 -11.84 -11.40 -4.49
C TRP A 176 -13.16 -11.67 -3.76
N LYS A 177 -13.08 -12.39 -2.65
CA LYS A 177 -14.23 -12.65 -1.77
C LYS A 177 -14.22 -11.65 -0.64
N PHE A 178 -14.96 -10.58 -0.82
CA PHE A 178 -15.14 -9.60 0.23
C PHE A 178 -16.11 -10.11 1.27
N VAL A 179 -15.62 -10.24 2.50
CA VAL A 179 -16.39 -10.54 3.72
C VAL A 179 -15.98 -9.53 4.78
N LYS A 180 -16.93 -9.01 5.51
CA LYS A 180 -16.69 -8.02 6.56
C LYS A 180 -16.35 -8.74 7.87
N GLU A 181 -15.07 -8.78 8.20
CA GLU A 181 -14.52 -9.48 9.36
C GLU A 181 -14.40 -8.61 10.64
N TRP A 182 -14.85 -7.33 10.61
CA TRP A 182 -14.78 -6.33 11.71
C TRP A 182 -16.16 -5.87 12.19
#